data_4023c4e1b43135de49d657b15eee8565
#
_entry.id   4023c4e1b43135de49d657b15eee8565
#
_cell.length_a   1.000
_cell.length_b   1.000
_cell.length_c   1.000
_cell.angle_alpha   90.00
_cell.angle_beta   90.00
_cell.angle_gamma   90.00
#
_symmetry.space_group_name_H-M   'P 1'
#
loop_
_entity.id
_entity.type
_entity.pdbx_description
1 polymer ?
#
loop_
_entity_poly.entity_id
_entity_poly.type
_entity_poly.pdbx_seq_one_letter_code
_entity_poly.pdbx_strand_id
1 'polypeptide(L)'
;MNFLQDEFIASLDKFSLRAKLIVEGFMIGLHRSPYHGFSVEFSDHRQYNPGDSLRNLDWKVFAKTNRYYIKRYEEETNLKSYILLDHSRSMSFSSQKINKLEYAKAFASALSYLMINQQDAVSLLSFTNKTTNYLPPRANRKYLDIIFQNIYKLEASDQTNTASVLHSLAERIKKRGLIILISDLIDDPDKILSGLKHFRHAKHEVIVFHIEDQQERDFDYKHETEFIDAETGEKITVSPWQIRKKYRQKYAENREYIKNKCHDMRIEYNLINTNTPFKDNLLQYMIKRAKLM
;
A
#
# COMPACT_ATOMS: atom_id res chain seq x y z
N MET A 1 -2.67 33.14 4.42
CA MET A 1 -3.26 32.14 5.30
C MET A 1 -4.20 31.30 4.46
N ASN A 2 -3.88 30.03 4.30
CA ASN A 2 -4.41 29.20 3.20
C ASN A 2 -5.75 28.57 3.56
N PHE A 3 -6.84 29.11 3.07
CA PHE A 3 -8.21 28.53 3.10
C PHE A 3 -8.24 27.07 2.60
N LEU A 4 -7.41 26.72 1.61
CA LEU A 4 -7.28 25.36 1.09
C LEU A 4 -6.68 24.36 2.10
N GLN A 5 -5.87 24.85 3.04
CA GLN A 5 -5.29 24.00 4.09
C GLN A 5 -6.32 23.64 5.16
N ASP A 6 -7.23 24.55 5.49
CA ASP A 6 -8.25 24.34 6.51
C ASP A 6 -9.39 23.44 5.98
N GLU A 7 -9.80 23.58 4.71
CA GLU A 7 -10.76 22.67 4.07
C GLU A 7 -10.20 21.27 3.90
N PHE A 8 -8.92 21.14 3.59
CA PHE A 8 -8.26 19.84 3.47
C PHE A 8 -8.11 19.16 4.83
N ILE A 9 -7.66 19.88 5.86
CA ILE A 9 -7.60 19.39 7.24
C ILE A 9 -9.01 18.96 7.69
N ALA A 10 -10.03 19.77 7.42
CA ALA A 10 -11.41 19.42 7.71
C ALA A 10 -11.93 18.22 6.90
N SER A 11 -11.46 18.03 5.68
CA SER A 11 -11.79 16.86 4.85
C SER A 11 -11.02 15.63 5.30
N LEU A 12 -9.76 15.77 5.72
CA LEU A 12 -8.97 14.72 6.35
C LEU A 12 -9.51 14.34 7.73
N ASP A 13 -9.94 15.31 8.53
CA ASP A 13 -10.58 15.04 9.82
C ASP A 13 -11.91 14.32 9.63
N LYS A 14 -12.73 14.73 8.66
CA LYS A 14 -13.93 13.98 8.27
C LYS A 14 -13.61 12.61 7.70
N PHE A 15 -12.53 12.50 6.95
CA PHE A 15 -12.06 11.28 6.31
C PHE A 15 -11.39 10.34 7.33
N SER A 16 -10.53 10.87 8.21
CA SER A 16 -9.91 10.14 9.32
C SER A 16 -10.96 9.69 10.32
N LEU A 17 -11.96 10.52 10.62
CA LEU A 17 -13.08 10.17 11.50
C LEU A 17 -13.96 9.08 10.87
N ARG A 18 -14.24 9.12 9.57
CA ARG A 18 -14.97 8.07 8.86
C ARG A 18 -14.17 6.77 8.76
N ALA A 19 -12.88 6.84 8.41
CA ALA A 19 -11.98 5.70 8.44
C ALA A 19 -11.88 5.13 9.86
N LYS A 20 -11.75 5.97 10.88
CA LYS A 20 -11.75 5.61 12.28
C LYS A 20 -13.04 4.89 12.69
N LEU A 21 -14.22 5.39 12.35
CA LEU A 21 -15.50 4.76 12.70
C LEU A 21 -15.70 3.40 12.00
N ILE A 22 -15.23 3.26 10.75
CA ILE A 22 -15.27 1.99 10.03
C ILE A 22 -14.28 1.00 10.64
N VAL A 23 -13.09 1.47 11.01
CA VAL A 23 -12.01 0.66 11.58
C VAL A 23 -12.27 0.27 13.01
N GLU A 24 -12.73 1.18 13.86
CA GLU A 24 -13.03 0.87 15.26
C GLU A 24 -14.17 -0.16 15.39
N GLY A 25 -15.15 -0.13 14.47
CA GLY A 25 -16.18 -1.16 14.40
C GLY A 25 -15.63 -2.55 14.01
N PHE A 26 -14.51 -2.62 13.30
CA PHE A 26 -13.87 -3.87 12.86
C PHE A 26 -12.69 -4.30 13.74
N MET A 27 -11.95 -3.36 14.34
CA MET A 27 -10.78 -3.68 15.18
C MET A 27 -11.10 -4.52 16.41
N ILE A 28 -12.34 -4.52 16.88
CA ILE A 28 -12.80 -5.43 17.95
C ILE A 28 -12.66 -6.90 17.55
N GLY A 29 -12.57 -7.21 16.23
CA GLY A 29 -12.39 -8.56 15.69
C GLY A 29 -10.99 -8.90 15.12
N LEU A 30 -10.14 -7.90 14.89
CA LEU A 30 -8.92 -8.04 14.08
C LEU A 30 -7.60 -8.16 14.88
N HIS A 31 -7.66 -8.39 16.18
CA HIS A 31 -6.48 -8.41 17.06
C HIS A 31 -5.50 -9.57 16.87
N ARG A 32 -5.55 -10.32 15.78
CA ARG A 32 -4.55 -11.35 15.48
C ARG A 32 -4.08 -11.27 14.03
N SER A 33 -3.03 -10.49 13.78
CA SER A 33 -2.25 -10.66 12.55
C SER A 33 -1.52 -12.02 12.61
N PRO A 34 -1.67 -12.89 11.60
CA PRO A 34 -0.98 -14.18 11.59
C PRO A 34 0.54 -14.05 11.34
N TYR A 35 1.00 -12.84 11.09
CA TYR A 35 2.41 -12.54 10.88
C TYR A 35 3.00 -11.81 12.09
N HIS A 36 3.23 -12.57 13.17
CA HIS A 36 4.22 -12.19 14.16
C HIS A 36 5.59 -12.25 13.47
N GLY A 37 6.08 -11.11 13.04
CA GLY A 37 7.48 -10.98 12.66
C GLY A 37 8.31 -11.17 13.92
N PHE A 38 8.94 -12.32 14.05
CA PHE A 38 9.85 -12.64 15.15
C PHE A 38 11.06 -11.69 15.14
N SER A 39 10.88 -10.45 15.54
CA SER A 39 11.94 -9.63 16.07
C SER A 39 11.73 -9.57 17.57
N VAL A 40 12.44 -10.42 18.26
CA VAL A 40 12.45 -10.44 19.71
C VAL A 40 13.51 -9.44 20.13
N GLU A 41 13.13 -8.21 20.51
CA GLU A 41 14.05 -7.26 21.10
C GLU A 41 14.11 -7.44 22.62
N PHE A 42 15.30 -7.26 23.17
CA PHE A 42 15.50 -7.29 24.62
C PHE A 42 14.74 -6.09 25.22
N SER A 43 13.78 -6.39 26.13
CA SER A 43 12.98 -5.35 26.80
C SER A 43 13.61 -4.96 28.13
N ASP A 44 13.69 -5.89 29.06
CA ASP A 44 14.22 -5.64 30.40
C ASP A 44 14.78 -6.93 31.06
N HIS A 45 15.30 -6.76 32.27
CA HIS A 45 15.73 -7.87 33.12
C HIS A 45 14.72 -8.08 34.24
N ARG A 46 14.11 -9.27 34.30
CA ARG A 46 13.30 -9.70 35.45
C ARG A 46 14.12 -10.60 36.36
N GLN A 47 13.98 -10.46 37.67
CA GLN A 47 14.60 -11.38 38.61
C GLN A 47 14.12 -12.83 38.37
N TYR A 48 15.00 -13.77 38.39
CA TYR A 48 14.72 -15.21 38.24
C TYR A 48 13.78 -15.68 39.36
N ASN A 49 12.77 -16.46 39.02
CA ASN A 49 11.94 -17.20 39.96
C ASN A 49 12.10 -18.69 39.72
N PRO A 50 12.06 -19.52 40.79
CA PRO A 50 12.10 -20.99 40.64
C PRO A 50 11.00 -21.46 39.67
N GLY A 51 11.41 -22.21 38.62
CA GLY A 51 10.53 -22.66 37.53
C GLY A 51 10.72 -21.94 36.21
N ASP A 52 11.45 -20.83 36.18
CA ASP A 52 11.79 -20.15 34.94
C ASP A 52 12.82 -20.92 34.12
N SER A 53 12.77 -20.79 32.80
CA SER A 53 13.70 -21.43 31.89
C SER A 53 15.12 -20.85 32.01
N LEU A 54 16.08 -21.67 32.35
CA LEU A 54 17.51 -21.29 32.46
C LEU A 54 18.11 -20.84 31.11
N ARG A 55 17.46 -21.13 29.98
CA ARG A 55 17.88 -20.67 28.64
C ARG A 55 17.87 -19.15 28.50
N ASN A 56 16.98 -18.49 29.22
CA ASN A 56 16.82 -17.04 29.16
C ASN A 56 17.60 -16.29 30.23
N LEU A 57 18.44 -16.99 31.01
CA LEU A 57 19.25 -16.42 32.08
C LEU A 57 20.37 -15.55 31.48
N ASP A 58 20.51 -14.30 31.99
CA ASP A 58 21.61 -13.44 31.57
C ASP A 58 22.89 -13.72 32.38
N TRP A 59 23.72 -14.58 31.83
CA TRP A 59 25.01 -14.95 32.42
C TRP A 59 25.99 -13.78 32.56
N LYS A 60 25.85 -12.73 31.71
CA LYS A 60 26.70 -11.52 31.79
C LYS A 60 26.32 -10.66 32.99
N VAL A 61 25.03 -10.53 33.27
CA VAL A 61 24.53 -9.80 34.44
C VAL A 61 24.85 -10.59 35.71
N PHE A 62 24.66 -11.92 35.68
CA PHE A 62 25.03 -12.80 36.80
C PHE A 62 26.52 -12.65 37.16
N ALA A 63 27.43 -12.70 36.19
CA ALA A 63 28.85 -12.53 36.41
C ALA A 63 29.25 -11.19 37.04
N LYS A 64 28.46 -10.13 36.84
CA LYS A 64 28.73 -8.79 37.38
C LYS A 64 28.06 -8.53 38.73
N THR A 65 26.90 -9.10 38.96
CA THR A 65 26.05 -8.77 40.12
C THR A 65 25.81 -9.89 41.08
N ASN A 66 26.20 -11.11 40.73
CA ASN A 66 25.94 -12.37 41.46
C ASN A 66 24.45 -12.60 41.73
N ARG A 67 23.56 -12.03 40.89
CA ARG A 67 22.10 -12.17 40.95
C ARG A 67 21.58 -12.75 39.65
N TYR A 68 20.59 -13.63 39.79
CA TYR A 68 19.98 -14.28 38.63
C TYR A 68 18.90 -13.38 38.00
N TYR A 69 19.09 -13.01 36.74
CA TYR A 69 18.13 -12.26 35.95
C TYR A 69 17.81 -13.01 34.68
N ILE A 70 16.51 -12.98 34.31
CA ILE A 70 16.03 -13.49 33.05
C ILE A 70 15.90 -12.32 32.08
N LYS A 71 16.38 -12.52 30.86
CA LYS A 71 16.11 -11.61 29.74
C LYS A 71 14.66 -11.70 29.41
N ARG A 72 13.93 -10.65 29.64
CA ARG A 72 12.61 -10.45 29.05
C ARG A 72 12.78 -9.93 27.65
N TYR A 73 12.13 -10.62 26.74
CA TYR A 73 12.04 -10.20 25.37
C TYR A 73 10.60 -9.79 25.12
N GLU A 74 10.39 -8.58 24.62
CA GLU A 74 9.13 -8.20 24.04
C GLU A 74 9.17 -8.54 22.56
N GLU A 75 8.15 -9.23 22.08
CA GLU A 75 7.95 -9.37 20.65
C GLU A 75 7.62 -7.98 20.10
N GLU A 76 8.55 -7.35 19.39
CA GLU A 76 8.22 -6.22 18.57
C GLU A 76 7.29 -6.69 17.45
N THR A 77 5.99 -6.61 17.71
CA THR A 77 4.94 -6.91 16.75
C THR A 77 4.79 -5.81 15.67
N ASN A 78 5.72 -4.86 15.63
CA ASN A 78 5.68 -3.75 14.68
C ASN A 78 5.99 -4.24 13.28
N LEU A 79 4.97 -4.66 12.57
CA LEU A 79 5.06 -4.95 11.14
C LEU A 79 5.55 -3.69 10.41
N LYS A 80 6.58 -3.83 9.58
CA LYS A 80 7.02 -2.74 8.70
C LYS A 80 6.21 -2.77 7.42
N SER A 81 5.37 -1.78 7.24
CA SER A 81 4.53 -1.64 6.06
C SER A 81 5.09 -0.55 5.14
N TYR A 82 5.27 -0.88 3.88
CA TYR A 82 5.80 0.02 2.86
C TYR A 82 4.71 0.27 1.83
N ILE A 83 4.15 1.48 1.83
CA ILE A 83 3.15 1.92 0.87
C ILE A 83 3.90 2.52 -0.32
N LEU A 84 3.79 1.86 -1.47
CA LEU A 84 4.31 2.28 -2.74
C LEU A 84 3.17 2.91 -3.54
N LEU A 85 3.20 4.23 -3.66
CA LEU A 85 2.14 5.00 -4.31
C LEU A 85 2.61 5.53 -5.66
N ASP A 86 1.97 5.04 -6.70
CA ASP A 86 2.16 5.49 -8.06
C ASP A 86 1.47 6.85 -8.26
N HIS A 87 2.21 7.81 -8.80
CA HIS A 87 1.68 9.11 -9.21
C HIS A 87 2.12 9.49 -10.63
N SER A 88 2.31 8.49 -11.49
CA SER A 88 2.57 8.67 -12.90
C SER A 88 1.42 9.40 -13.60
N ARG A 89 1.68 9.91 -14.80
CA ARG A 89 0.72 10.71 -15.56
C ARG A 89 -0.57 9.95 -15.87
N SER A 90 -0.51 8.63 -16.06
CA SER A 90 -1.70 7.79 -16.27
C SER A 90 -2.69 7.86 -15.09
N MET A 91 -2.18 8.04 -13.86
CA MET A 91 -3.00 8.19 -12.66
C MET A 91 -3.82 9.49 -12.63
N SER A 92 -3.53 10.47 -13.51
CA SER A 92 -4.35 11.70 -13.65
C SER A 92 -5.68 11.46 -14.36
N PHE A 93 -5.86 10.32 -15.02
CA PHE A 93 -7.08 10.02 -15.76
C PHE A 93 -8.31 10.00 -14.86
N SER A 94 -9.40 10.56 -15.37
CA SER A 94 -10.68 10.60 -14.68
C SER A 94 -11.84 10.62 -15.67
N SER A 95 -12.78 9.72 -15.51
CA SER A 95 -14.11 9.80 -16.15
C SER A 95 -15.16 10.44 -15.24
N GLN A 96 -14.80 10.69 -13.98
CA GLN A 96 -15.68 11.19 -12.91
C GLN A 96 -15.11 12.47 -12.27
N LYS A 97 -15.67 12.85 -11.12
CA LYS A 97 -15.19 14.02 -10.35
C LYS A 97 -13.82 13.82 -9.70
N ILE A 98 -13.43 12.56 -9.46
CA ILE A 98 -12.20 12.20 -8.75
C ILE A 98 -11.35 11.36 -9.71
N ASN A 99 -10.10 11.75 -9.91
CA ASN A 99 -9.16 10.98 -10.72
C ASN A 99 -8.56 9.81 -9.94
N LYS A 100 -7.89 8.89 -10.65
CA LYS A 100 -7.26 7.70 -10.04
C LYS A 100 -6.27 8.08 -8.94
N LEU A 101 -5.47 9.15 -9.14
CA LEU A 101 -4.49 9.60 -8.16
C LEU A 101 -5.14 10.08 -6.86
N GLU A 102 -6.17 10.94 -6.95
CA GLU A 102 -6.86 11.43 -5.75
C GLU A 102 -7.52 10.28 -4.98
N TYR A 103 -8.07 9.29 -5.70
CA TYR A 103 -8.60 8.08 -5.07
C TYR A 103 -7.50 7.27 -4.38
N ALA A 104 -6.36 7.08 -5.05
CA ALA A 104 -5.20 6.37 -4.51
C ALA A 104 -4.59 7.07 -3.30
N LYS A 105 -4.49 8.41 -3.32
CA LYS A 105 -4.07 9.23 -2.17
C LYS A 105 -4.96 8.99 -0.95
N ALA A 106 -6.27 9.04 -1.16
CA ALA A 106 -7.23 8.79 -0.10
C ALA A 106 -7.06 7.37 0.48
N PHE A 107 -6.86 6.38 -0.40
CA PHE A 107 -6.67 4.98 -0.02
C PHE A 107 -5.37 4.76 0.75
N ALA A 108 -4.26 5.32 0.28
CA ALA A 108 -2.96 5.29 0.95
C ALA A 108 -3.00 5.95 2.34
N SER A 109 -3.71 7.08 2.45
CA SER A 109 -3.89 7.79 3.71
C SER A 109 -4.68 6.95 4.73
N ALA A 110 -5.77 6.33 4.31
CA ALA A 110 -6.57 5.47 5.17
C ALA A 110 -5.78 4.23 5.65
N LEU A 111 -5.05 3.57 4.74
CA LEU A 111 -4.20 2.44 5.13
C LEU A 111 -3.10 2.87 6.09
N SER A 112 -2.45 4.02 5.86
CA SER A 112 -1.44 4.58 6.79
C SER A 112 -2.01 4.81 8.18
N TYR A 113 -3.21 5.40 8.26
CA TYR A 113 -3.91 5.64 9.51
C TYR A 113 -4.21 4.33 10.25
N LEU A 114 -4.75 3.33 9.53
CA LEU A 114 -5.06 2.02 10.06
C LEU A 114 -3.85 1.35 10.70
N MET A 115 -2.76 1.30 9.94
CA MET A 115 -1.54 0.61 10.36
C MET A 115 -0.86 1.30 11.55
N ILE A 116 -0.76 2.64 11.54
CA ILE A 116 -0.18 3.38 12.67
C ILE A 116 -1.04 3.23 13.94
N ASN A 117 -2.37 3.14 13.80
CA ASN A 117 -3.23 2.87 14.96
C ASN A 117 -3.06 1.45 15.50
N GLN A 118 -2.62 0.50 14.66
CA GLN A 118 -2.22 -0.86 15.07
C GLN A 118 -0.78 -0.93 15.60
N GLN A 119 -0.12 0.23 15.78
CA GLN A 119 1.29 0.34 16.18
C GLN A 119 2.27 -0.22 15.15
N ASP A 120 1.85 -0.44 13.91
CA ASP A 120 2.72 -0.83 12.81
C ASP A 120 3.56 0.35 12.32
N ALA A 121 4.80 0.07 11.90
CA ALA A 121 5.68 1.06 11.32
C ALA A 121 5.35 1.26 9.83
N VAL A 122 4.92 2.46 9.45
CA VAL A 122 4.54 2.79 8.09
C VAL A 122 5.62 3.62 7.40
N SER A 123 5.94 3.21 6.18
CA SER A 123 6.79 3.91 5.21
C SER A 123 5.95 4.35 4.02
N LEU A 124 6.22 5.53 3.48
CA LEU A 124 5.64 5.98 2.22
C LEU A 124 6.76 6.12 1.18
N LEU A 125 6.54 5.50 0.03
CA LEU A 125 7.36 5.66 -1.16
C LEU A 125 6.46 6.10 -2.30
N SER A 126 6.69 7.27 -2.84
CA SER A 126 6.00 7.73 -4.06
C SER A 126 6.92 7.60 -5.26
N PHE A 127 6.35 7.25 -6.40
CA PHE A 127 7.12 7.01 -7.61
C PHE A 127 6.35 7.36 -8.88
N THR A 128 7.13 7.63 -9.92
CA THR A 128 6.73 7.72 -11.33
C THR A 128 7.63 6.77 -12.14
N ASN A 129 8.48 7.29 -13.01
CA ASN A 129 9.58 6.53 -13.65
C ASN A 129 10.80 6.33 -12.74
N LYS A 130 10.80 6.97 -11.57
CA LYS A 130 11.81 6.86 -10.51
C LYS A 130 11.14 7.08 -9.14
N THR A 131 11.83 6.70 -8.08
CA THR A 131 11.38 7.05 -6.72
C THR A 131 11.50 8.56 -6.53
N THR A 132 10.36 9.21 -6.27
CA THR A 132 10.28 10.68 -6.07
C THR A 132 10.40 11.06 -4.62
N ASN A 133 9.90 10.23 -3.70
CA ASN A 133 9.98 10.46 -2.27
C ASN A 133 10.13 9.13 -1.50
N TYR A 134 10.82 9.19 -0.37
CA TYR A 134 10.97 8.07 0.55
C TYR A 134 10.89 8.54 1.99
N LEU A 135 9.85 8.19 2.67
CA LEU A 135 9.68 8.34 4.11
C LEU A 135 9.95 6.99 4.79
N PRO A 136 10.97 6.87 5.67
CA PRO A 136 11.33 5.62 6.30
C PRO A 136 10.23 5.12 7.25
N PRO A 137 10.16 3.80 7.55
CA PRO A 137 9.10 3.24 8.38
C PRO A 137 9.21 3.74 9.83
N ARG A 138 8.11 4.27 10.37
CA ARG A 138 7.96 4.71 11.77
C ARG A 138 6.55 4.42 12.28
N ALA A 139 6.42 4.09 13.58
CA ALA A 139 5.16 3.75 14.26
C ALA A 139 4.66 4.89 15.17
N ASN A 140 4.84 6.15 14.79
CA ASN A 140 4.47 7.29 15.63
C ASN A 140 3.28 8.04 15.04
N ARG A 141 2.25 8.34 15.85
CA ARG A 141 1.07 9.11 15.42
C ARG A 141 1.41 10.49 14.83
N LYS A 142 2.41 11.20 15.37
CA LYS A 142 2.88 12.47 14.80
C LYS A 142 3.46 12.29 13.39
N TYR A 143 3.94 11.11 13.07
CA TYR A 143 4.46 10.80 11.74
C TYR A 143 3.36 10.69 10.68
N LEU A 144 2.13 10.42 11.10
CA LEU A 144 0.97 10.36 10.23
C LEU A 144 0.74 11.70 9.50
N ASP A 145 0.89 12.82 10.22
CA ASP A 145 0.75 14.15 9.63
C ASP A 145 1.78 14.39 8.52
N ILE A 146 3.02 13.91 8.73
CA ILE A 146 4.08 13.98 7.72
C ILE A 146 3.72 13.13 6.50
N ILE A 147 3.21 11.91 6.70
CA ILE A 147 2.75 11.04 5.62
C ILE A 147 1.63 11.73 4.82
N PHE A 148 0.62 12.26 5.51
CA PHE A 148 -0.52 12.94 4.87
C PHE A 148 -0.10 14.16 4.07
N GLN A 149 0.78 15.01 4.61
CA GLN A 149 1.30 16.16 3.88
C GLN A 149 2.07 15.77 2.63
N ASN A 150 2.84 14.67 2.69
CA ASN A 150 3.57 14.18 1.53
C ASN A 150 2.62 13.57 0.48
N ILE A 151 1.63 12.78 0.89
CA ILE A 151 0.60 12.26 -0.02
C ILE A 151 -0.17 13.41 -0.69
N TYR A 152 -0.56 14.40 0.08
CA TYR A 152 -1.33 15.55 -0.44
C TYR A 152 -0.60 16.31 -1.53
N LYS A 153 0.70 16.53 -1.36
CA LYS A 153 1.54 17.30 -2.30
C LYS A 153 1.84 16.55 -3.60
N LEU A 154 1.51 15.26 -3.71
CA LEU A 154 1.76 14.50 -4.92
C LEU A 154 0.88 15.04 -6.05
N GLU A 155 1.49 15.27 -7.18
CA GLU A 155 0.84 15.61 -8.44
C GLU A 155 1.20 14.54 -9.47
N ALA A 156 0.29 14.25 -10.38
CA ALA A 156 0.57 13.33 -11.47
C ALA A 156 1.63 13.95 -12.39
N SER A 157 2.72 13.24 -12.59
CA SER A 157 3.85 13.73 -13.39
C SER A 157 4.59 12.58 -14.05
N ASP A 158 5.39 12.93 -15.06
CA ASP A 158 6.31 12.03 -15.76
C ASP A 158 5.70 10.77 -16.37
N GLN A 159 6.53 10.08 -17.13
CA GLN A 159 6.21 8.79 -17.72
C GLN A 159 6.22 7.67 -16.67
N THR A 160 5.50 6.61 -16.97
CA THR A 160 5.46 5.41 -16.14
C THR A 160 6.65 4.50 -16.46
N ASN A 161 7.35 4.04 -15.43
CA ASN A 161 8.30 2.91 -15.51
C ASN A 161 8.22 2.14 -14.20
N THR A 162 7.03 1.64 -13.91
CA THR A 162 6.72 0.92 -12.68
C THR A 162 7.67 -0.23 -12.44
N ALA A 163 8.02 -0.96 -13.49
CA ALA A 163 8.88 -2.13 -13.38
C ALA A 163 10.28 -1.81 -12.85
N SER A 164 10.97 -0.81 -13.43
CA SER A 164 12.32 -0.46 -12.99
C SER A 164 12.34 0.07 -11.56
N VAL A 165 11.31 0.81 -11.19
CA VAL A 165 11.14 1.33 -9.82
C VAL A 165 10.93 0.19 -8.84
N LEU A 166 10.07 -0.78 -9.14
CA LEU A 166 9.84 -1.94 -8.28
C LEU A 166 11.13 -2.73 -8.05
N HIS A 167 11.96 -2.93 -9.08
CA HIS A 167 13.26 -3.58 -8.93
C HIS A 167 14.18 -2.80 -7.98
N SER A 168 14.34 -1.50 -8.20
CA SER A 168 15.21 -0.66 -7.37
C SER A 168 14.74 -0.58 -5.90
N LEU A 169 13.43 -0.56 -5.69
CA LEU A 169 12.84 -0.57 -4.35
C LEU A 169 12.99 -1.92 -3.66
N ALA A 170 12.91 -3.03 -4.38
CA ALA A 170 13.14 -4.35 -3.82
C ALA A 170 14.60 -4.52 -3.33
N GLU A 171 15.56 -3.92 -4.03
CA GLU A 171 16.95 -3.87 -3.58
C GLU A 171 17.16 -2.97 -2.34
N ARG A 172 16.38 -1.90 -2.23
CA ARG A 172 16.49 -0.92 -1.13
C ARG A 172 15.83 -1.41 0.15
N ILE A 173 14.69 -2.10 0.04
CA ILE A 173 13.91 -2.58 1.19
C ILE A 173 14.44 -3.94 1.63
N LYS A 174 15.45 -3.95 2.51
CA LYS A 174 16.10 -5.18 2.97
C LYS A 174 15.40 -5.85 4.16
N LYS A 175 14.69 -5.08 4.99
CA LYS A 175 14.00 -5.63 6.17
C LYS A 175 12.64 -6.17 5.73
N ARG A 176 12.38 -7.45 6.07
CA ARG A 176 11.08 -8.10 5.79
C ARG A 176 9.92 -7.25 6.30
N GLY A 177 8.86 -7.16 5.52
CA GLY A 177 7.67 -6.39 5.85
C GLY A 177 6.56 -6.61 4.85
N LEU A 178 5.52 -5.80 4.96
CA LEU A 178 4.38 -5.76 4.07
C LEU A 178 4.61 -4.68 3.00
N ILE A 179 4.59 -5.07 1.74
CA ILE A 179 4.64 -4.16 0.59
C ILE A 179 3.23 -3.96 0.08
N ILE A 180 2.80 -2.72 -0.03
CA ILE A 180 1.49 -2.34 -0.54
C ILE A 180 1.73 -1.48 -1.77
N LEU A 181 1.46 -2.03 -2.94
CA LEU A 181 1.52 -1.30 -4.20
C LEU A 181 0.14 -0.75 -4.55
N ILE A 182 0.05 0.55 -4.81
CA ILE A 182 -1.17 1.24 -5.26
C ILE A 182 -0.83 1.89 -6.60
N SER A 183 -1.36 1.35 -7.70
CA SER A 183 -1.05 1.75 -9.08
C SER A 183 -2.16 1.30 -10.02
N ASP A 184 -2.27 1.92 -11.20
CA ASP A 184 -3.14 1.45 -12.28
C ASP A 184 -2.50 0.36 -13.14
N LEU A 185 -1.24 0.00 -12.85
CA LEU A 185 -0.47 -1.05 -13.52
C LEU A 185 -0.41 -0.90 -15.06
N ILE A 186 -0.45 0.34 -15.54
CA ILE A 186 -0.32 0.64 -16.98
C ILE A 186 1.16 0.65 -17.36
N ASP A 187 1.69 -0.53 -17.61
CA ASP A 187 3.07 -0.82 -18.08
C ASP A 187 3.08 -2.26 -18.61
N ASP A 188 4.21 -2.74 -19.07
CA ASP A 188 4.41 -4.12 -19.48
C ASP A 188 4.13 -5.09 -18.30
N PRO A 189 3.10 -5.95 -18.40
CA PRO A 189 2.70 -6.82 -17.30
C PRO A 189 3.81 -7.74 -16.81
N ASP A 190 4.61 -8.28 -17.73
CA ASP A 190 5.68 -9.23 -17.39
C ASP A 190 6.80 -8.54 -16.61
N LYS A 191 7.08 -7.29 -16.95
CA LYS A 191 8.06 -6.48 -16.24
C LYS A 191 7.57 -6.11 -14.84
N ILE A 192 6.29 -5.68 -14.69
CA ILE A 192 5.67 -5.42 -13.39
C ILE A 192 5.74 -6.67 -12.50
N LEU A 193 5.31 -7.82 -13.05
CA LEU A 193 5.30 -9.10 -12.34
C LEU A 193 6.71 -9.53 -11.93
N SER A 194 7.72 -9.27 -12.76
CA SER A 194 9.13 -9.52 -12.42
C SER A 194 9.56 -8.67 -11.21
N GLY A 195 9.21 -7.37 -11.19
CA GLY A 195 9.48 -6.49 -10.05
C GLY A 195 8.79 -6.97 -8.76
N LEU A 196 7.51 -7.35 -8.84
CA LEU A 196 6.77 -7.90 -7.70
C LEU A 196 7.37 -9.22 -7.19
N LYS A 197 7.88 -10.06 -8.09
CA LYS A 197 8.55 -11.32 -7.75
C LYS A 197 9.81 -11.09 -6.90
N HIS A 198 10.55 -10.01 -7.12
CA HIS A 198 11.72 -9.67 -6.30
C HIS A 198 11.35 -9.45 -4.83
N PHE A 199 10.25 -8.74 -4.54
CA PHE A 199 9.77 -8.59 -3.17
C PHE A 199 9.40 -9.93 -2.53
N ARG A 200 8.77 -10.83 -3.30
CA ARG A 200 8.43 -12.18 -2.80
C ARG A 200 9.67 -13.02 -2.51
N HIS A 201 10.70 -12.95 -3.36
CA HIS A 201 11.99 -13.61 -3.10
C HIS A 201 12.68 -13.08 -1.86
N ALA A 202 12.58 -11.77 -1.58
CA ALA A 202 13.04 -11.15 -0.36
C ALA A 202 12.15 -11.46 0.86
N LYS A 203 11.16 -12.37 0.70
CA LYS A 203 10.23 -12.84 1.76
C LYS A 203 9.28 -11.75 2.28
N HIS A 204 9.06 -10.67 1.51
CA HIS A 204 8.00 -9.73 1.85
C HIS A 204 6.62 -10.32 1.59
N GLU A 205 5.63 -9.92 2.39
CA GLU A 205 4.23 -10.03 2.00
C GLU A 205 3.93 -8.92 0.99
N VAL A 206 3.17 -9.22 -0.06
CA VAL A 206 2.88 -8.23 -1.10
C VAL A 206 1.38 -8.17 -1.32
N ILE A 207 0.85 -6.94 -1.29
CA ILE A 207 -0.54 -6.62 -1.62
C ILE A 207 -0.52 -5.63 -2.76
N VAL A 208 -1.31 -5.89 -3.78
CA VAL A 208 -1.50 -4.99 -4.92
C VAL A 208 -2.93 -4.46 -4.90
N PHE A 209 -3.05 -3.15 -4.91
CA PHE A 209 -4.29 -2.43 -5.18
C PHE A 209 -4.22 -1.86 -6.59
N HIS A 210 -4.89 -2.53 -7.51
CA HIS A 210 -5.00 -2.12 -8.90
C HIS A 210 -6.15 -1.12 -9.03
N ILE A 211 -5.82 0.14 -9.28
CA ILE A 211 -6.80 1.21 -9.43
C ILE A 211 -7.23 1.28 -10.90
N GLU A 212 -8.52 1.12 -11.16
CA GLU A 212 -9.08 1.29 -12.51
C GLU A 212 -10.18 2.35 -12.55
N ASP A 213 -10.28 3.07 -13.65
CA ASP A 213 -11.43 3.91 -13.97
C ASP A 213 -12.43 3.12 -14.82
N GLN A 214 -13.72 3.32 -14.56
CA GLN A 214 -14.77 2.60 -15.30
C GLN A 214 -14.74 2.88 -16.80
N GLN A 215 -14.43 4.10 -17.20
CA GLN A 215 -14.37 4.49 -18.61
C GLN A 215 -13.20 3.79 -19.34
N GLU A 216 -12.06 3.65 -18.66
CA GLU A 216 -10.93 2.88 -19.20
C GLU A 216 -11.32 1.41 -19.39
N ARG A 217 -12.04 0.83 -18.44
CA ARG A 217 -12.49 -0.55 -18.54
C ARG A 217 -13.56 -0.76 -19.60
N ASP A 218 -14.60 0.09 -19.60
CA ASP A 218 -15.79 -0.12 -20.41
C ASP A 218 -15.65 0.47 -21.82
N PHE A 219 -14.71 1.39 -22.01
CA PHE A 219 -14.45 2.10 -23.27
C PHE A 219 -15.74 2.66 -23.90
N ASP A 220 -16.60 3.28 -23.06
CA ASP A 220 -17.92 3.72 -23.48
C ASP A 220 -17.90 5.18 -23.91
N TYR A 221 -17.25 5.45 -25.04
CA TYR A 221 -17.26 6.74 -25.71
C TYR A 221 -18.34 6.75 -26.79
N LYS A 222 -19.14 7.83 -26.84
CA LYS A 222 -20.33 7.93 -27.71
C LYS A 222 -20.01 8.53 -29.07
N HIS A 223 -18.92 9.29 -29.18
CA HIS A 223 -18.52 10.02 -30.40
C HIS A 223 -17.09 9.65 -30.79
N GLU A 224 -16.71 10.02 -32.01
CA GLU A 224 -15.31 10.02 -32.38
C GLU A 224 -14.50 10.79 -31.34
N THR A 225 -13.44 10.15 -30.86
CA THR A 225 -12.67 10.66 -29.73
C THR A 225 -11.20 10.71 -30.10
N GLU A 226 -10.59 11.86 -29.87
CA GLU A 226 -9.15 12.01 -29.95
C GLU A 226 -8.55 11.49 -28.63
N PHE A 227 -7.81 10.40 -28.72
CA PHE A 227 -7.03 9.88 -27.61
C PHE A 227 -5.64 10.49 -27.68
N ILE A 228 -5.19 11.03 -26.58
CA ILE A 228 -3.86 11.58 -26.42
C ILE A 228 -3.11 10.65 -25.49
N ASP A 229 -2.03 10.08 -26.01
CA ASP A 229 -1.13 9.30 -25.15
C ASP A 229 -0.56 10.23 -24.06
N ALA A 230 -0.80 9.86 -22.81
CA ALA A 230 -0.42 10.71 -21.67
C ALA A 230 1.11 10.87 -21.56
N GLU A 231 1.88 9.93 -22.12
CA GLU A 231 3.34 9.89 -21.99
C GLU A 231 4.05 10.53 -23.20
N THR A 232 3.61 10.18 -24.42
CA THR A 232 4.28 10.64 -25.65
C THR A 232 3.64 11.92 -26.21
N GLY A 233 2.39 12.20 -25.86
CA GLY A 233 1.59 13.27 -26.44
C GLY A 233 1.07 12.95 -27.84
N GLU A 234 1.28 11.73 -28.34
CA GLU A 234 0.76 11.28 -29.63
C GLU A 234 -0.76 11.28 -29.60
N LYS A 235 -1.34 11.69 -30.73
CA LYS A 235 -2.79 11.82 -30.87
C LYS A 235 -3.31 10.81 -31.88
N ILE A 236 -4.32 10.07 -31.48
CA ILE A 236 -5.00 9.09 -32.34
C ILE A 236 -6.49 9.37 -32.28
N THR A 237 -7.08 9.69 -33.45
CA THR A 237 -8.53 9.79 -33.56
C THR A 237 -9.10 8.41 -33.89
N VAL A 238 -10.01 7.93 -33.07
CA VAL A 238 -10.58 6.59 -33.20
C VAL A 238 -12.10 6.67 -33.15
N SER A 239 -12.74 5.81 -33.92
CA SER A 239 -14.17 5.50 -33.79
C SER A 239 -14.35 4.42 -32.71
N PRO A 240 -14.76 4.78 -31.49
CA PRO A 240 -14.74 3.87 -30.34
C PRO A 240 -15.56 2.59 -30.56
N TRP A 241 -16.69 2.67 -31.27
CA TRP A 241 -17.58 1.53 -31.54
C TRP A 241 -16.91 0.43 -32.37
N GLN A 242 -15.91 0.78 -33.22
CA GLN A 242 -15.21 -0.20 -34.04
C GLN A 242 -14.22 -1.05 -33.20
N ILE A 243 -13.59 -0.44 -32.21
CA ILE A 243 -12.53 -1.10 -31.45
C ILE A 243 -12.97 -1.53 -30.05
N ARG A 244 -14.14 -1.03 -29.55
CA ARG A 244 -14.63 -1.27 -28.18
C ARG A 244 -14.58 -2.74 -27.79
N LYS A 245 -15.10 -3.64 -28.61
CA LYS A 245 -15.14 -5.06 -28.29
C LYS A 245 -13.75 -5.66 -28.10
N LYS A 246 -12.85 -5.35 -29.04
CA LYS A 246 -11.47 -5.84 -29.02
C LYS A 246 -10.68 -5.24 -27.86
N TYR A 247 -10.87 -3.95 -27.59
CA TYR A 247 -10.23 -3.26 -26.49
C TYR A 247 -10.64 -3.86 -25.16
N ARG A 248 -11.96 -3.98 -24.89
CA ARG A 248 -12.48 -4.56 -23.63
C ARG A 248 -12.01 -5.98 -23.41
N GLN A 249 -11.98 -6.78 -24.46
CA GLN A 249 -11.46 -8.14 -24.39
C GLN A 249 -9.98 -8.13 -23.98
N LYS A 250 -9.15 -7.35 -24.66
CA LYS A 250 -7.72 -7.27 -24.37
C LYS A 250 -7.44 -6.70 -22.97
N TYR A 251 -8.20 -5.69 -22.56
CA TYR A 251 -8.11 -5.12 -21.22
C TYR A 251 -8.45 -6.16 -20.14
N ALA A 252 -9.53 -6.92 -20.35
CA ALA A 252 -9.93 -7.97 -19.42
C ALA A 252 -8.91 -9.12 -19.38
N GLU A 253 -8.38 -9.55 -20.52
CA GLU A 253 -7.33 -10.58 -20.62
C GLU A 253 -6.08 -10.16 -19.85
N ASN A 254 -5.62 -8.92 -20.03
CA ASN A 254 -4.45 -8.39 -19.35
C ASN A 254 -4.65 -8.35 -17.83
N ARG A 255 -5.81 -7.85 -17.39
CA ARG A 255 -6.16 -7.79 -15.97
C ARG A 255 -6.20 -9.20 -15.33
N GLU A 256 -6.87 -10.15 -15.97
CA GLU A 256 -6.92 -11.54 -15.47
C GLU A 256 -5.53 -12.21 -15.50
N TYR A 257 -4.71 -11.90 -16.49
CA TYR A 257 -3.33 -12.37 -16.54
C TYR A 257 -2.53 -11.91 -15.32
N ILE A 258 -2.54 -10.60 -15.03
CA ILE A 258 -1.85 -10.03 -13.86
C ILE A 258 -2.39 -10.66 -12.57
N LYS A 259 -3.72 -10.74 -12.42
CA LYS A 259 -4.37 -11.32 -11.23
C LYS A 259 -3.96 -12.78 -11.00
N ASN A 260 -3.98 -13.61 -12.05
CA ASN A 260 -3.63 -15.02 -11.94
C ASN A 260 -2.15 -15.19 -11.59
N LYS A 261 -1.27 -14.42 -12.22
CA LYS A 261 0.16 -14.42 -11.91
C LYS A 261 0.46 -13.92 -10.49
N CYS A 262 -0.24 -12.92 -10.00
CA CYS A 262 -0.17 -12.50 -8.60
C CYS A 262 -0.56 -13.65 -7.66
N HIS A 263 -1.66 -14.35 -7.96
CA HIS A 263 -2.10 -15.50 -7.19
C HIS A 263 -1.05 -16.63 -7.17
N ASP A 264 -0.48 -16.97 -8.31
CA ASP A 264 0.59 -17.98 -8.44
C ASP A 264 1.81 -17.65 -7.55
N MET A 265 2.12 -16.35 -7.44
CA MET A 265 3.21 -15.83 -6.60
C MET A 265 2.81 -15.61 -5.13
N ARG A 266 1.59 -15.96 -4.73
CA ARG A 266 1.03 -15.65 -3.41
C ARG A 266 1.06 -14.16 -3.09
N ILE A 267 0.75 -13.33 -4.07
CA ILE A 267 0.55 -11.89 -3.95
C ILE A 267 -0.95 -11.64 -3.85
N GLU A 268 -1.38 -10.90 -2.83
CA GLU A 268 -2.77 -10.51 -2.71
C GLU A 268 -3.10 -9.41 -3.73
N TYR A 269 -3.98 -9.73 -4.67
CA TYR A 269 -4.45 -8.79 -5.68
C TYR A 269 -5.87 -8.29 -5.34
N ASN A 270 -6.05 -6.98 -5.33
CA ASN A 270 -7.32 -6.31 -5.07
C ASN A 270 -7.58 -5.27 -6.16
N LEU A 271 -8.69 -5.44 -6.85
CA LEU A 271 -9.16 -4.49 -7.86
C LEU A 271 -9.98 -3.40 -7.17
N ILE A 272 -9.66 -2.15 -7.47
CA ILE A 272 -10.31 -0.95 -6.93
C ILE A 272 -10.86 -0.14 -8.10
N ASN A 273 -12.17 -0.03 -8.18
CA ASN A 273 -12.83 0.82 -9.17
C ASN A 273 -13.11 2.20 -8.55
N THR A 274 -12.69 3.27 -9.25
CA THR A 274 -12.87 4.66 -8.77
C THR A 274 -14.32 5.09 -8.67
N ASN A 275 -15.24 4.43 -9.39
CA ASN A 275 -16.68 4.67 -9.29
C ASN A 275 -17.31 4.11 -8.01
N THR A 276 -16.65 3.14 -7.39
CA THR A 276 -17.12 2.60 -6.11
C THR A 276 -16.78 3.57 -5.00
N PRO A 277 -17.71 3.93 -4.12
CA PRO A 277 -17.42 4.77 -2.99
C PRO A 277 -16.22 4.22 -2.20
N PHE A 278 -15.29 5.10 -1.88
CA PHE A 278 -14.06 4.75 -1.16
C PHE A 278 -14.30 3.85 0.07
N LYS A 279 -15.35 4.18 0.85
CA LYS A 279 -15.75 3.43 2.03
C LYS A 279 -16.00 1.95 1.73
N ASP A 280 -16.64 1.66 0.61
CA ASP A 280 -17.06 0.31 0.26
C ASP A 280 -15.86 -0.54 -0.18
N ASN A 281 -14.95 0.04 -0.96
CA ASN A 281 -13.72 -0.65 -1.36
C ASN A 281 -12.81 -0.95 -0.15
N LEU A 282 -12.66 0.01 0.77
CA LEU A 282 -11.89 -0.21 1.99
C LEU A 282 -12.53 -1.27 2.88
N LEU A 283 -13.86 -1.22 3.02
CA LEU A 283 -14.62 -2.21 3.78
C LEU A 283 -14.50 -3.62 3.20
N GLN A 284 -14.64 -3.77 1.88
CA GLN A 284 -14.46 -5.05 1.19
C GLN A 284 -13.07 -5.64 1.42
N TYR A 285 -12.04 -4.80 1.32
CA TYR A 285 -10.67 -5.22 1.62
C TYR A 285 -10.53 -5.71 3.07
N MET A 286 -11.06 -4.95 4.03
CA MET A 286 -10.97 -5.31 5.45
C MET A 286 -11.73 -6.60 5.77
N ILE A 287 -12.94 -6.79 5.22
CA ILE A 287 -13.72 -8.03 5.38
C ILE A 287 -12.96 -9.22 4.79
N LYS A 288 -12.37 -9.05 3.61
CA LYS A 288 -11.57 -10.10 2.97
C LYS A 288 -10.39 -10.49 3.85
N ARG A 289 -9.69 -9.50 4.39
CA ARG A 289 -8.53 -9.75 5.27
C ARG A 289 -8.93 -10.44 6.57
N ALA A 290 -10.05 -10.04 7.17
CA ALA A 290 -10.58 -10.67 8.38
C ALA A 290 -10.96 -12.15 8.19
N LYS A 291 -11.35 -12.57 6.98
CA LYS A 291 -11.67 -13.97 6.66
C LYS A 291 -10.44 -14.85 6.41
N LEU A 292 -9.30 -14.24 6.13
CA LEU A 292 -8.04 -14.93 5.86
C LEU A 292 -7.21 -15.16 7.14
N MET A 293 -7.64 -14.58 8.24
CA MET A 293 -7.12 -14.76 9.60
C MET A 293 -7.91 -15.83 10.36
#